data_1bfd26c7a379982f19ca7856b3f9e466
#
_entry.id   1bfd26c7a379982f19ca7856b3f9e466
#
_cell.length_a   1.000
_cell.length_b   1.000
_cell.length_c   1.000
_cell.angle_alpha   90.00
_cell.angle_beta   90.00
_cell.angle_gamma   90.00
#
_symmetry.space_group_name_H-M   'P 1'
#
loop_
_entity.id
_entity.type
_entity.pdbx_description
1 polymer ?
#
loop_
_entity_poly.entity_id
_entity_poly.type
_entity_poly.pdbx_seq_one_letter_code
_entity_poly.pdbx_strand_id
1 'polypeptide(L)'
;MSRKSELLKGEETKNFSEFSQLADFSLMNSLNADPHSTKDGNDHRARSVYSGHYVPVTPTPIPEPIYVSHSKTLFKELGLSSDLTKDKNFCRFFSGDIEVAEYPMRPFGWATGYALSIYGTEYTQQCPFGTGNGYGDGRAISVFEGLFN
;
A
#
# COMPACT_ATOMS: atom_id res chain seq x y z
N MET A 1 10.48 25.87 2.04
CA MET A 1 11.17 24.74 1.38
C MET A 1 11.86 23.92 2.46
N SER A 2 11.47 22.68 2.62
CA SER A 2 11.92 21.81 3.72
C SER A 2 13.31 21.24 3.40
N ARG A 3 14.18 21.16 4.42
CA ARG A 3 15.51 20.50 4.38
C ARG A 3 15.52 19.06 3.84
N LYS A 4 14.33 18.41 3.75
CA LYS A 4 14.17 17.08 3.17
C LYS A 4 14.40 17.02 1.65
N SER A 5 14.10 18.09 0.92
CA SER A 5 14.21 18.09 -0.56
C SER A 5 15.65 18.29 -1.08
N GLU A 6 16.60 18.65 -0.23
CA GLU A 6 18.00 18.85 -0.64
C GLU A 6 18.86 17.58 -0.50
N LEU A 7 18.46 16.63 0.34
CA LEU A 7 19.25 15.42 0.64
C LEU A 7 19.11 14.31 -0.43
N LEU A 8 18.15 14.40 -1.35
CA LEU A 8 17.84 13.31 -2.29
C LEU A 8 18.04 13.66 -3.77
N LYS A 9 18.64 14.83 -4.07
CA LYS A 9 18.93 15.19 -5.46
C LYS A 9 20.15 14.41 -5.97
N GLY A 10 19.89 13.31 -6.67
CA GLY A 10 20.87 12.64 -7.52
C GLY A 10 21.35 11.26 -7.08
N GLU A 11 20.97 10.77 -5.90
CA GLU A 11 21.30 9.41 -5.48
C GLU A 11 20.08 8.51 -5.56
N GLU A 12 20.26 7.30 -6.14
CA GLU A 12 19.22 6.28 -6.17
C GLU A 12 19.01 5.68 -4.77
N THR A 13 17.76 5.42 -4.41
CA THR A 13 17.37 4.71 -3.18
C THR A 13 17.76 3.22 -3.29
N LYS A 14 18.61 2.73 -2.40
CA LYS A 14 19.25 1.41 -2.52
C LYS A 14 18.80 0.37 -1.48
N ASN A 15 18.24 0.80 -0.37
CA ASN A 15 17.82 -0.07 0.73
C ASN A 15 16.50 0.39 1.33
N PHE A 16 15.90 -0.43 2.19
CA PHE A 16 14.60 -0.19 2.76
C PHE A 16 14.56 1.02 3.71
N SER A 17 15.65 1.26 4.45
CA SER A 17 15.74 2.42 5.33
C SER A 17 15.73 3.74 4.55
N GLU A 18 16.46 3.82 3.44
CA GLU A 18 16.41 4.96 2.51
C GLU A 18 15.03 5.09 1.87
N PHE A 19 14.40 3.96 1.46
CA PHE A 19 13.04 3.95 0.92
C PHE A 19 12.03 4.51 1.94
N SER A 20 12.17 4.16 3.21
CA SER A 20 11.32 4.66 4.29
C SER A 20 11.36 6.18 4.42
N GLN A 21 12.49 6.82 4.08
CA GLN A 21 12.62 8.28 4.12
C GLN A 21 11.81 9.00 3.04
N LEU A 22 11.39 8.30 1.99
CA LEU A 22 10.51 8.85 0.95
C LEU A 22 9.06 9.00 1.44
N ALA A 23 8.70 8.38 2.57
CA ALA A 23 7.34 8.38 3.08
C ALA A 23 6.84 9.80 3.37
N ASP A 24 5.69 10.10 2.77
CA ASP A 24 4.93 11.32 3.01
C ASP A 24 3.45 10.98 2.98
N PHE A 25 2.78 11.14 4.11
CA PHE A 25 1.35 10.84 4.25
C PHE A 25 0.49 12.11 4.22
N SER A 26 0.92 13.13 3.49
CA SER A 26 0.24 14.43 3.44
C SER A 26 -1.15 14.32 2.84
N LEU A 27 -1.32 13.52 1.78
CA LEU A 27 -2.63 13.25 1.19
C LEU A 27 -3.51 12.47 2.18
N MET A 28 -3.03 11.36 2.71
CA MET A 28 -3.78 10.54 3.67
C MET A 28 -4.20 11.34 4.91
N ASN A 29 -3.34 12.22 5.41
CA ASN A 29 -3.65 13.07 6.55
C ASN A 29 -4.74 14.12 6.24
N SER A 30 -5.00 14.43 4.97
CA SER A 30 -6.06 15.33 4.51
C SER A 30 -7.41 14.63 4.28
N LEU A 31 -7.42 13.30 4.27
CA LEU A 31 -8.60 12.48 4.02
C LEU A 31 -9.24 12.01 5.34
N ASN A 32 -10.51 11.70 5.28
CA ASN A 32 -11.27 11.16 6.41
C ASN A 32 -11.47 9.66 6.25
N ALA A 33 -11.14 8.91 7.31
CA ALA A 33 -11.49 7.50 7.39
C ALA A 33 -13.00 7.30 7.48
N ASP A 34 -13.49 6.12 7.06
CA ASP A 34 -14.84 5.70 7.36
C ASP A 34 -15.07 5.67 8.88
N PRO A 35 -16.08 6.39 9.41
CA PRO A 35 -16.33 6.49 10.85
C PRO A 35 -16.71 5.16 11.51
N HIS A 36 -17.13 4.17 10.74
CA HIS A 36 -17.47 2.83 11.23
C HIS A 36 -16.31 1.84 11.16
N SER A 37 -15.15 2.28 10.68
CA SER A 37 -13.96 1.43 10.63
C SER A 37 -13.30 1.27 12.00
N THR A 38 -12.63 0.13 12.20
CA THR A 38 -11.74 -0.05 13.35
C THR A 38 -10.39 0.65 13.08
N LYS A 39 -9.82 1.26 14.11
CA LYS A 39 -8.55 2.00 13.96
C LYS A 39 -7.35 1.08 13.70
N ASP A 40 -7.46 -0.17 14.13
CA ASP A 40 -6.42 -1.20 13.95
C ASP A 40 -6.46 -1.86 12.56
N GLY A 41 -7.47 -1.54 11.74
CA GLY A 41 -7.61 -2.10 10.39
C GLY A 41 -7.90 -3.60 10.34
N ASN A 42 -8.30 -4.21 11.46
CA ASN A 42 -8.52 -5.67 11.55
C ASN A 42 -9.95 -6.09 11.22
N ASP A 43 -10.87 -5.16 11.00
CA ASP A 43 -12.22 -5.49 10.55
C ASP A 43 -12.26 -5.71 9.03
N HIS A 44 -12.08 -6.95 8.62
CA HIS A 44 -12.08 -7.37 7.22
C HIS A 44 -13.45 -7.85 6.72
N ARG A 45 -14.53 -7.63 7.46
CA ARG A 45 -15.86 -8.05 7.03
C ARG A 45 -16.34 -7.21 5.87
N ALA A 46 -16.81 -7.90 4.81
CA ALA A 46 -17.44 -7.21 3.69
C ALA A 46 -18.69 -6.46 4.17
N ARG A 47 -18.74 -5.17 3.89
CA ARG A 47 -19.86 -4.29 4.20
C ARG A 47 -19.91 -3.11 3.27
N SER A 48 -21.08 -2.52 3.12
CA SER A 48 -21.22 -1.24 2.43
C SER A 48 -20.59 -0.12 3.25
N VAL A 49 -19.90 0.78 2.56
CA VAL A 49 -19.29 2.00 3.12
C VAL A 49 -19.97 3.20 2.49
N TYR A 50 -20.61 4.02 3.31
CA TYR A 50 -21.42 5.16 2.83
C TYR A 50 -20.76 6.51 3.11
N SER A 51 -19.68 6.56 3.86
CA SER A 51 -18.98 7.79 4.20
C SER A 51 -17.50 7.55 4.42
N GLY A 52 -16.72 8.64 4.40
CA GLY A 52 -15.27 8.57 4.43
C GLY A 52 -14.65 8.40 3.04
N HIS A 53 -13.35 8.60 2.98
CA HIS A 53 -12.57 8.49 1.74
C HIS A 53 -11.84 7.15 1.66
N TYR A 54 -11.54 6.56 2.80
CA TYR A 54 -10.83 5.30 2.92
C TYR A 54 -11.24 4.51 4.17
N VAL A 55 -10.90 3.26 4.19
CA VAL A 55 -11.05 2.36 5.33
C VAL A 55 -9.66 1.86 5.74
N PRO A 56 -9.24 2.00 7.02
CA PRO A 56 -8.05 1.33 7.52
C PRO A 56 -8.16 -0.18 7.33
N VAL A 57 -7.14 -0.79 6.76
CA VAL A 57 -7.06 -2.25 6.56
C VAL A 57 -5.63 -2.70 6.79
N THR A 58 -5.44 -3.62 7.71
CA THR A 58 -4.14 -4.26 7.93
C THR A 58 -4.02 -5.48 7.02
N PRO A 59 -3.07 -5.51 6.09
CA PRO A 59 -2.88 -6.67 5.22
C PRO A 59 -2.38 -7.88 6.03
N THR A 60 -2.75 -9.07 5.58
CA THR A 60 -2.20 -10.31 6.11
C THR A 60 -0.86 -10.60 5.43
N PRO A 61 0.25 -10.71 6.16
CA PRO A 61 1.55 -10.99 5.57
C PRO A 61 1.59 -12.33 4.81
N ILE A 62 2.20 -12.33 3.64
CA ILE A 62 2.53 -13.58 2.95
C ILE A 62 3.75 -14.20 3.66
N PRO A 63 3.67 -15.48 4.10
CA PRO A 63 4.79 -16.13 4.77
C PRO A 63 5.94 -16.35 3.78
N GLU A 64 7.17 -16.13 4.26
CA GLU A 64 8.42 -16.33 3.51
C GLU A 64 8.40 -15.79 2.07
N PRO A 65 8.10 -14.49 1.87
CA PRO A 65 7.97 -13.95 0.54
C PRO A 65 9.31 -13.96 -0.18
N ILE A 66 9.26 -14.31 -1.47
CA ILE A 66 10.41 -14.26 -2.36
C ILE A 66 10.23 -13.19 -3.41
N TYR A 67 11.29 -12.48 -3.73
CA TYR A 67 11.28 -11.52 -4.81
C TYR A 67 11.09 -12.21 -6.16
N VAL A 68 10.20 -11.67 -7.00
CA VAL A 68 9.92 -12.20 -8.35
C VAL A 68 10.47 -11.28 -9.43
N SER A 69 9.99 -10.05 -9.52
CA SER A 69 10.41 -9.10 -10.55
C SER A 69 9.97 -7.67 -10.22
N HIS A 70 10.53 -6.68 -10.90
CA HIS A 70 10.13 -5.29 -10.87
C HIS A 70 10.22 -4.63 -12.25
N SER A 71 9.53 -3.53 -12.44
CA SER A 71 9.71 -2.68 -13.61
C SER A 71 10.97 -1.82 -13.48
N LYS A 72 12.02 -2.16 -14.23
CA LYS A 72 13.27 -1.37 -14.24
C LYS A 72 13.04 0.07 -14.70
N THR A 73 12.13 0.28 -15.64
CA THR A 73 11.78 1.61 -16.13
C THR A 73 11.15 2.44 -15.02
N LEU A 74 10.16 1.88 -14.31
CA LEU A 74 9.52 2.56 -13.20
C LEU A 74 10.51 2.86 -12.06
N PHE A 75 11.38 1.91 -11.71
CA PHE A 75 12.41 2.15 -10.70
C PHE A 75 13.29 3.33 -11.07
N LYS A 76 13.77 3.38 -12.32
CA LYS A 76 14.57 4.51 -12.81
C LYS A 76 13.81 5.84 -12.74
N GLU A 77 12.55 5.85 -13.14
CA GLU A 77 11.70 7.06 -13.09
C GLU A 77 11.49 7.57 -11.67
N LEU A 78 11.39 6.64 -10.70
CA LEU A 78 11.20 6.96 -9.29
C LEU A 78 12.52 7.17 -8.51
N GLY A 79 13.67 7.09 -9.16
CA GLY A 79 14.98 7.20 -8.49
C GLY A 79 15.31 6.01 -7.58
N LEU A 80 14.75 4.82 -7.87
CA LEU A 80 14.98 3.60 -7.09
C LEU A 80 16.04 2.72 -7.76
N SER A 81 16.99 2.24 -6.98
CA SER A 81 17.99 1.26 -7.43
C SER A 81 17.42 -0.14 -7.45
N SER A 82 17.87 -0.96 -8.42
CA SER A 82 17.57 -2.39 -8.40
C SER A 82 18.16 -3.12 -7.18
N ASP A 83 19.12 -2.53 -6.47
CA ASP A 83 19.65 -3.10 -5.23
C ASP A 83 18.62 -3.13 -4.11
N LEU A 84 17.66 -2.21 -4.12
CA LEU A 84 16.53 -2.18 -3.19
C LEU A 84 15.75 -3.52 -3.16
N THR A 85 15.66 -4.22 -4.30
CA THR A 85 14.96 -5.52 -4.38
C THR A 85 15.67 -6.65 -3.65
N LYS A 86 16.95 -6.47 -3.27
CA LYS A 86 17.71 -7.42 -2.47
C LYS A 86 17.47 -7.25 -0.97
N ASP A 87 16.87 -6.12 -0.57
CA ASP A 87 16.53 -5.86 0.82
C ASP A 87 15.31 -6.71 1.22
N LYS A 88 15.48 -7.52 2.26
CA LYS A 88 14.42 -8.42 2.75
C LYS A 88 13.21 -7.66 3.27
N ASN A 89 13.41 -6.51 3.91
CA ASN A 89 12.31 -5.71 4.45
C ASN A 89 11.50 -5.06 3.34
N PHE A 90 12.13 -4.69 2.20
CA PHE A 90 11.41 -4.23 1.03
C PHE A 90 10.46 -5.31 0.49
N CYS A 91 10.95 -6.55 0.34
CA CYS A 91 10.12 -7.67 -0.11
C CYS A 91 8.99 -7.97 0.88
N ARG A 92 9.29 -8.02 2.20
CA ARG A 92 8.30 -8.25 3.26
C ARG A 92 7.21 -7.18 3.27
N PHE A 93 7.59 -5.91 3.21
CA PHE A 93 6.66 -4.78 3.25
C PHE A 93 5.63 -4.87 2.11
N PHE A 94 6.09 -5.05 0.87
CA PHE A 94 5.19 -5.19 -0.29
C PHE A 94 4.50 -6.56 -0.38
N SER A 95 4.81 -7.47 0.52
CA SER A 95 4.10 -8.74 0.71
C SER A 95 3.14 -8.73 1.90
N GLY A 96 2.82 -7.53 2.42
CA GLY A 96 1.81 -7.32 3.45
C GLY A 96 2.34 -7.24 4.89
N ASP A 97 3.64 -7.44 5.11
CA ASP A 97 4.23 -7.28 6.44
C ASP A 97 4.58 -5.80 6.70
N ILE A 98 3.56 -5.03 7.00
CA ILE A 98 3.73 -3.58 7.24
C ILE A 98 4.44 -3.25 8.56
N GLU A 99 4.58 -4.21 9.46
CA GLU A 99 5.26 -4.02 10.74
C GLU A 99 6.78 -3.78 10.59
N VAL A 100 7.34 -4.09 9.41
CA VAL A 100 8.74 -3.76 9.09
C VAL A 100 8.96 -2.28 8.77
N ALA A 101 7.90 -1.48 8.71
CA ALA A 101 7.99 -0.06 8.40
C ALA A 101 8.90 0.68 9.37
N GLU A 102 9.82 1.49 8.83
CA GLU A 102 10.74 2.32 9.62
C GLU A 102 10.32 3.79 9.52
N TYR A 103 10.38 4.51 10.65
CA TYR A 103 10.05 5.94 10.65
C TYR A 103 10.86 6.71 9.59
N PRO A 104 10.25 7.62 8.81
CA PRO A 104 8.89 8.19 8.91
C PRO A 104 7.78 7.37 8.28
N MET A 105 8.06 6.23 7.63
CA MET A 105 7.04 5.30 7.15
C MET A 105 6.20 4.79 8.34
N ARG A 106 4.93 4.50 8.09
CA ARG A 106 4.00 4.02 9.12
C ARG A 106 3.55 2.60 8.80
N PRO A 107 3.37 1.73 9.81
CA PRO A 107 2.70 0.44 9.63
C PRO A 107 1.19 0.66 9.46
N PHE A 108 0.80 1.17 8.29
CA PHE A 108 -0.57 1.59 8.02
C PHE A 108 -0.99 1.18 6.62
N GLY A 109 -2.08 0.42 6.54
CA GLY A 109 -2.71 0.05 5.28
C GLY A 109 -4.12 0.63 5.19
N TRP A 110 -4.58 0.86 3.96
CA TRP A 110 -5.93 1.37 3.70
C TRP A 110 -6.47 0.86 2.38
N ALA A 111 -7.78 0.82 2.28
CA ALA A 111 -8.51 0.45 1.08
C ALA A 111 -9.62 1.46 0.79
N THR A 112 -10.16 1.42 -0.43
CA THR A 112 -11.38 2.17 -0.76
C THR A 112 -12.60 1.52 -0.12
N GLY A 113 -13.67 2.30 0.08
CA GLY A 113 -14.94 1.75 0.54
C GLY A 113 -15.50 0.68 -0.42
N TYR A 114 -15.24 0.82 -1.72
CA TYR A 114 -15.61 -0.20 -2.70
C TYR A 114 -14.87 -1.52 -2.47
N ALA A 115 -13.57 -1.46 -2.24
CA ALA A 115 -12.77 -2.66 -1.96
C ALA A 115 -13.31 -3.42 -0.76
N LEU A 116 -13.64 -2.71 0.33
CA LEU A 116 -14.20 -3.34 1.52
C LEU A 116 -15.59 -3.96 1.24
N SER A 117 -16.43 -3.30 0.43
CA SER A 117 -17.78 -3.79 0.12
C SER A 117 -17.80 -5.15 -0.60
N ILE A 118 -16.71 -5.49 -1.29
CA ILE A 118 -16.57 -6.76 -2.03
C ILE A 118 -15.51 -7.69 -1.41
N TYR A 119 -14.92 -7.33 -0.28
CA TYR A 119 -13.84 -8.06 0.34
C TYR A 119 -14.30 -9.46 0.79
N GLY A 120 -13.64 -10.49 0.26
CA GLY A 120 -13.96 -11.88 0.58
C GLY A 120 -15.30 -12.41 0.04
N THR A 121 -16.03 -11.62 -0.76
CA THR A 121 -17.29 -12.04 -1.38
C THR A 121 -17.16 -12.14 -2.89
N GLU A 122 -17.85 -13.14 -3.47
CA GLU A 122 -18.02 -13.27 -4.91
C GLU A 122 -19.36 -12.65 -5.31
N TYR A 123 -19.30 -11.58 -6.09
CA TYR A 123 -20.50 -10.95 -6.67
C TYR A 123 -20.71 -11.46 -8.10
N THR A 124 -21.48 -12.54 -8.23
CA THR A 124 -21.89 -13.08 -9.54
C THR A 124 -22.58 -12.03 -10.43
N GLN A 125 -23.32 -11.11 -9.80
CA GLN A 125 -24.05 -10.06 -10.51
C GLN A 125 -23.14 -9.01 -11.17
N GLN A 126 -21.91 -8.86 -10.71
CA GLN A 126 -20.95 -7.91 -11.26
C GLN A 126 -19.96 -8.56 -12.24
N CYS A 127 -20.05 -9.87 -12.41
CA CYS A 127 -19.22 -10.58 -13.37
C CYS A 127 -19.84 -10.52 -14.76
N PRO A 128 -19.16 -9.92 -15.77
CA PRO A 128 -19.69 -9.83 -17.14
C PRO A 128 -19.87 -11.19 -17.79
N PHE A 129 -19.21 -12.22 -17.26
CA PHE A 129 -19.28 -13.59 -17.78
C PHE A 129 -20.23 -14.48 -16.99
N GLY A 130 -20.85 -13.99 -15.92
CA GLY A 130 -21.78 -14.74 -15.08
C GLY A 130 -21.15 -15.95 -14.37
N THR A 131 -19.83 -16.01 -14.25
CA THR A 131 -19.09 -17.15 -13.67
C THR A 131 -18.84 -17.03 -12.18
N GLY A 132 -19.23 -15.91 -11.56
CA GLY A 132 -18.97 -15.65 -10.15
C GLY A 132 -17.60 -15.06 -9.84
N ASN A 133 -16.71 -14.97 -10.81
CA ASN A 133 -15.47 -14.24 -10.68
C ASN A 133 -15.74 -12.74 -10.85
N GLY A 134 -16.25 -12.11 -9.82
CA GLY A 134 -16.45 -10.67 -9.81
C GLY A 134 -15.12 -9.95 -10.13
N TYR A 135 -15.21 -8.72 -10.60
CA TYR A 135 -14.02 -7.89 -10.78
C TYR A 135 -13.23 -7.83 -9.48
N GLY A 136 -12.05 -8.42 -9.49
CA GLY A 136 -11.15 -8.43 -8.33
C GLY A 136 -10.36 -7.15 -8.13
N ASP A 137 -10.56 -6.15 -8.95
CA ASP A 137 -9.82 -4.89 -9.01
C ASP A 137 -10.04 -3.98 -7.80
N GLY A 138 -11.10 -4.16 -7.04
CA GLY A 138 -11.35 -3.43 -5.80
C GLY A 138 -10.62 -3.97 -4.56
N ARG A 139 -9.85 -5.06 -4.66
CA ARG A 139 -9.20 -5.73 -3.52
C ARG A 139 -7.80 -5.22 -3.21
N ALA A 140 -7.37 -4.16 -3.83
CA ALA A 140 -6.07 -3.59 -3.55
C ALA A 140 -6.04 -2.91 -2.17
N ILE A 141 -4.98 -3.18 -1.41
CA ILE A 141 -4.65 -2.49 -0.17
C ILE A 141 -3.46 -1.60 -0.46
N SER A 142 -3.60 -0.32 -0.17
CA SER A 142 -2.50 0.63 -0.22
C SER A 142 -1.74 0.56 1.09
N VAL A 143 -0.41 0.58 1.03
CA VAL A 143 0.46 0.49 2.22
C VAL A 143 1.48 1.61 2.31
N PHE A 144 1.58 2.43 1.26
CA PHE A 144 2.60 3.46 1.17
C PHE A 144 2.09 4.69 0.41
N GLU A 145 2.43 5.85 0.91
CA GLU A 145 2.36 7.12 0.22
C GLU A 145 3.72 7.79 0.37
N GLY A 146 4.31 8.27 -0.73
CA GLY A 146 5.63 8.85 -0.69
C GLY A 146 5.87 9.86 -1.81
N LEU A 147 6.89 10.69 -1.60
CA LEU A 147 7.39 11.64 -2.59
C LEU A 147 8.63 11.06 -3.25
N PHE A 148 8.56 10.94 -4.56
CA PHE A 148 9.67 10.50 -5.40
C PHE A 148 10.25 11.69 -6.14
N ASN A 149 11.55 11.65 -6.47
CA ASN A 149 12.26 12.73 -7.15
C ASN A 149 12.00 12.74 -8.65
#